data_8903265675b669a849acb55afd05808c
#
_entry.id   8903265675b669a849acb55afd05808c
#
_cell.length_a   1.000
_cell.length_b   1.000
_cell.length_c   1.000
_cell.angle_alpha   90.00
_cell.angle_beta   90.00
_cell.angle_gamma   90.00
#
_symmetry.space_group_name_H-M   'P 1'
#
loop_
_entity.id
_entity.type
_entity.pdbx_description
1 polymer ?
#
loop_
_entity_poly.entity_id
_entity_poly.type
_entity_poly.pdbx_seq_one_letter_code
_entity_poly.pdbx_strand_id
1 'polypeptide(L)'
;MNNAPIPNNFWQYIKSMGPGIIIALTWLGAGDLVDSAIAGGNYGYTLMWAMAIAIFIRFIFVSIIAKYQLCNQHNESLISGLKRLHPSLPFIIIIITLLFGHFYGSYMVKGVGESCVKLFGFGYPWQWSIFWVVIAAIIIFRGILKRIEIIFYILLILLSSSLISIALWTGPDPIPLAKGILTFDIPDNSGSYGALLVITSLIGAVGGSISNLLYPYFIQQKGWNSPKYRKIQLYDLAFGTI
;
A
#
# COMPACT_ATOMS: atom_id res chain seq x y z
N MET A 1 -4.85 17.02 20.90
CA MET A 1 -4.66 15.60 20.51
C MET A 1 -3.95 14.90 21.66
N ASN A 2 -4.52 13.84 22.20
CA ASN A 2 -3.87 13.09 23.30
C ASN A 2 -2.71 12.28 22.73
N ASN A 3 -1.53 12.42 23.33
CA ASN A 3 -0.37 11.60 22.98
C ASN A 3 -0.62 10.12 23.32
N ALA A 4 -0.29 9.23 22.41
CA ALA A 4 -0.38 7.80 22.68
C ALA A 4 0.66 7.37 23.76
N PRO A 5 0.39 6.35 24.58
CA PRO A 5 1.38 5.84 25.51
C PRO A 5 2.58 5.25 24.74
N ILE A 6 3.79 5.48 25.25
CA ILE A 6 5.01 4.92 24.67
C ILE A 6 5.15 3.47 25.15
N PRO A 7 5.24 2.49 24.23
CA PRO A 7 5.38 1.09 24.62
C PRO A 7 6.78 0.81 25.19
N ASN A 8 6.82 0.07 26.31
CA ASN A 8 8.04 -0.33 26.99
C ASN A 8 8.39 -1.81 26.78
N ASN A 9 7.40 -2.65 26.43
CA ASN A 9 7.55 -4.10 26.28
C ASN A 9 7.11 -4.54 24.87
N PHE A 10 7.64 -5.67 24.39
CA PHE A 10 7.33 -6.26 23.08
C PHE A 10 5.83 -6.35 22.78
N TRP A 11 5.02 -6.84 23.71
CA TRP A 11 3.55 -6.93 23.56
C TRP A 11 2.88 -5.56 23.44
N GLN A 12 3.42 -4.55 24.12
CA GLN A 12 2.92 -3.18 23.98
C GLN A 12 3.27 -2.59 22.62
N TYR A 13 4.44 -2.94 22.04
CA TYR A 13 4.80 -2.56 20.67
C TYR A 13 3.78 -3.13 19.69
N ILE A 14 3.47 -4.43 19.76
CA ILE A 14 2.50 -5.07 18.86
C ILE A 14 1.10 -4.43 19.01
N LYS A 15 0.63 -4.19 20.24
CA LYS A 15 -0.67 -3.54 20.47
C LYS A 15 -0.71 -2.07 20.02
N SER A 16 0.43 -1.41 19.96
CA SER A 16 0.53 -0.02 19.53
C SER A 16 0.65 0.13 18.01
N MET A 17 0.98 -0.94 17.29
CA MET A 17 0.99 -0.95 15.81
C MET A 17 -0.41 -0.64 15.28
N GLY A 18 -0.48 -0.02 14.12
CA GLY A 18 -1.74 0.33 13.50
C GLY A 18 -1.56 1.13 12.21
N PRO A 19 -0.93 2.31 12.24
CA PRO A 19 -0.73 3.12 11.04
C PRO A 19 -0.03 2.36 9.89
N GLY A 20 0.98 1.52 10.19
CA GLY A 20 1.66 0.69 9.20
C GLY A 20 0.75 -0.38 8.60
N ILE A 21 -0.12 -0.98 9.40
CA ILE A 21 -1.10 -1.95 8.91
C ILE A 21 -2.17 -1.28 8.05
N ILE A 22 -2.66 -0.11 8.47
CA ILE A 22 -3.67 0.64 7.68
C ILE A 22 -3.07 1.06 6.35
N ILE A 23 -1.86 1.57 6.33
CA ILE A 23 -1.21 1.98 5.08
C ILE A 23 -0.91 0.76 4.20
N ALA A 24 -0.51 -0.38 4.77
CA ALA A 24 -0.30 -1.61 4.02
C ALA A 24 -1.55 -2.03 3.23
N LEU A 25 -2.73 -1.91 3.84
CA LEU A 25 -4.01 -2.17 3.17
C LEU A 25 -4.34 -1.16 2.07
N THR A 26 -3.95 0.11 2.25
CA THR A 26 -4.13 1.10 1.18
C THR A 26 -3.16 0.88 0.01
N TRP A 27 -2.06 0.15 0.24
CA TRP A 27 -1.11 -0.24 -0.80
C TRP A 27 -1.54 -1.50 -1.54
N LEU A 28 -2.17 -2.47 -0.86
CA LEU A 28 -2.67 -3.72 -1.45
C LEU A 28 -3.91 -3.43 -2.30
N GLY A 29 -3.66 -2.86 -3.46
CA GLY A 29 -4.70 -2.62 -4.45
C GLY A 29 -4.83 -3.76 -5.46
N ALA A 30 -5.94 -3.75 -6.21
CA ALA A 30 -6.13 -4.69 -7.32
C ALA A 30 -4.99 -4.59 -8.35
N GLY A 31 -4.38 -3.39 -8.53
CA GLY A 31 -3.24 -3.17 -9.42
C GLY A 31 -2.01 -3.98 -9.02
N ASP A 32 -1.63 -3.93 -7.75
CA ASP A 32 -0.45 -4.66 -7.25
C ASP A 32 -0.63 -6.18 -7.41
N LEU A 33 -1.85 -6.70 -7.18
CA LEU A 33 -2.16 -8.11 -7.38
C LEU A 33 -2.10 -8.50 -8.86
N VAL A 34 -2.63 -7.67 -9.75
CA VAL A 34 -2.60 -7.92 -11.21
C VAL A 34 -1.16 -7.84 -11.74
N ASP A 35 -0.40 -6.81 -11.37
CA ASP A 35 0.98 -6.64 -11.79
C ASP A 35 1.87 -7.81 -11.32
N SER A 36 1.68 -8.25 -10.07
CA SER A 36 2.37 -9.41 -9.52
C SER A 36 1.98 -10.72 -10.22
N ALA A 37 0.70 -10.88 -10.56
CA ALA A 37 0.21 -12.04 -11.30
C ALA A 37 0.75 -12.06 -12.73
N ILE A 38 0.82 -10.91 -13.41
CA ILE A 38 1.40 -10.77 -14.76
C ILE A 38 2.90 -11.08 -14.70
N ALA A 39 3.62 -10.53 -13.72
CA ALA A 39 5.04 -10.77 -13.56
C ALA A 39 5.34 -12.26 -13.31
N GLY A 40 4.60 -12.88 -12.37
CA GLY A 40 4.76 -14.30 -12.06
C GLY A 40 4.33 -15.22 -13.22
N GLY A 41 3.21 -14.92 -13.87
CA GLY A 41 2.69 -15.72 -14.97
C GLY A 41 3.53 -15.69 -16.24
N ASN A 42 4.13 -14.54 -16.58
CA ASN A 42 4.93 -14.38 -17.79
C ASN A 42 6.42 -14.68 -17.58
N TYR A 43 6.94 -14.40 -16.39
CA TYR A 43 8.39 -14.41 -16.13
C TYR A 43 8.79 -15.29 -14.93
N GLY A 44 7.83 -16.00 -14.32
CA GLY A 44 8.10 -16.83 -13.15
C GLY A 44 8.73 -16.04 -12.01
N TYR A 45 9.82 -16.53 -11.45
CA TYR A 45 10.54 -15.87 -10.36
C TYR A 45 11.56 -14.81 -10.82
N THR A 46 11.79 -14.66 -12.14
CA THR A 46 12.89 -13.83 -12.66
C THR A 46 12.77 -12.36 -12.26
N LEU A 47 11.54 -11.85 -12.09
CA LEU A 47 11.29 -10.45 -11.71
C LEU A 47 11.13 -10.22 -10.19
N MET A 48 11.42 -11.21 -9.34
CA MET A 48 11.31 -11.08 -7.88
C MET A 48 12.22 -9.99 -7.30
N TRP A 49 13.39 -9.75 -7.93
CA TRP A 49 14.28 -8.66 -7.55
C TRP A 49 13.62 -7.28 -7.68
N ALA A 50 12.81 -7.08 -8.72
CA ALA A 50 12.12 -5.80 -8.93
C ALA A 50 11.11 -5.54 -7.81
N MET A 51 10.38 -6.58 -7.37
CA MET A 51 9.48 -6.51 -6.22
C MET A 51 10.24 -6.21 -4.93
N ALA A 52 11.36 -6.90 -4.68
CA ALA A 52 12.19 -6.67 -3.50
C ALA A 52 12.72 -5.23 -3.44
N ILE A 53 13.23 -4.71 -4.57
CA ILE A 53 13.67 -3.31 -4.68
C ILE A 53 12.49 -2.36 -4.45
N ALA A 54 11.33 -2.62 -5.03
CA ALA A 54 10.15 -1.78 -4.88
C ALA A 54 9.71 -1.66 -3.42
N ILE A 55 9.67 -2.77 -2.68
CA ILE A 55 9.38 -2.82 -1.24
C ILE A 55 10.42 -2.02 -0.46
N PHE A 56 11.70 -2.19 -0.76
CA PHE A 56 12.77 -1.47 -0.10
C PHE A 56 12.72 0.04 -0.34
N ILE A 57 12.47 0.48 -1.58
CA ILE A 57 12.28 1.90 -1.93
C ILE A 57 11.06 2.46 -1.18
N ARG A 58 9.95 1.74 -1.14
CA ARG A 58 8.74 2.13 -0.39
C ARG A 58 9.06 2.35 1.09
N PHE A 59 9.73 1.39 1.72
CA PHE A 59 10.12 1.49 3.13
C PHE A 59 10.96 2.73 3.41
N ILE A 60 12.00 2.98 2.60
CA ILE A 60 12.85 4.16 2.73
C ILE A 60 12.04 5.44 2.55
N PHE A 61 11.27 5.54 1.47
CA PHE A 61 10.51 6.73 1.14
C PHE A 61 9.50 7.08 2.23
N VAL A 62 8.69 6.12 2.65
CA VAL A 62 7.69 6.33 3.71
C VAL A 62 8.36 6.60 5.06
N SER A 63 9.50 5.97 5.34
CA SER A 63 10.29 6.24 6.54
C SER A 63 10.81 7.67 6.58
N ILE A 64 11.27 8.24 5.45
CA ILE A 64 11.73 9.63 5.36
C ILE A 64 10.56 10.59 5.61
N ILE A 65 9.42 10.35 4.96
CA ILE A 65 8.20 11.15 5.14
C ILE A 65 7.75 11.12 6.61
N ALA A 66 7.72 9.94 7.23
CA ALA A 66 7.36 9.81 8.63
C ALA A 66 8.36 10.48 9.57
N LYS A 67 9.66 10.39 9.28
CA LYS A 67 10.69 11.09 10.03
C LYS A 67 10.48 12.61 9.97
N TYR A 68 10.21 13.13 8.78
CA TYR A 68 9.87 14.54 8.64
C TYR A 68 8.68 14.91 9.53
N GLN A 69 7.58 14.16 9.46
CA GLN A 69 6.38 14.43 10.24
C GLN A 69 6.61 14.39 11.75
N LEU A 70 7.44 13.48 12.25
CA LEU A 70 7.69 13.31 13.69
C LEU A 70 8.77 14.27 14.24
N CYS A 71 9.72 14.71 13.41
CA CYS A 71 10.95 15.34 13.85
C CYS A 71 11.16 16.75 13.31
N ASN A 72 10.24 17.29 12.48
CA ASN A 72 10.43 18.64 11.98
C ASN A 72 10.30 19.69 13.11
N GLN A 73 11.19 20.68 13.10
CA GLN A 73 11.27 21.70 14.15
C GLN A 73 10.08 22.69 14.12
N HIS A 74 9.37 22.76 13.01
CA HIS A 74 8.27 23.70 12.80
C HIS A 74 6.91 23.13 13.18
N ASN A 75 6.82 21.84 13.58
CA ASN A 75 5.57 21.14 13.87
C ASN A 75 4.53 21.27 12.73
N GLU A 76 5.00 21.38 11.50
CA GLU A 76 4.17 21.54 10.32
C GLU A 76 3.88 20.19 9.63
N SER A 77 2.78 20.16 8.88
CA SER A 77 2.45 18.98 8.05
C SER A 77 3.42 18.85 6.88
N LEU A 78 3.50 17.65 6.30
CA LEU A 78 4.31 17.40 5.10
C LEU A 78 3.99 18.39 3.97
N ILE A 79 2.71 18.65 3.73
CA ILE A 79 2.26 19.55 2.66
C ILE A 79 2.70 20.99 2.94
N SER A 80 2.64 21.44 4.21
CA SER A 80 3.14 22.76 4.61
C SER A 80 4.64 22.88 4.41
N GLY A 81 5.40 21.82 4.74
CA GLY A 81 6.83 21.79 4.49
C GLY A 81 7.18 21.85 3.01
N LEU A 82 6.44 21.15 2.16
CA LEU A 82 6.61 21.24 0.71
C LEU A 82 6.32 22.64 0.18
N LYS A 83 5.28 23.32 0.70
CA LYS A 83 4.99 24.72 0.35
C LYS A 83 6.15 25.66 0.70
N ARG A 84 6.88 25.39 1.77
CA ARG A 84 8.06 26.17 2.17
C ARG A 84 9.24 25.98 1.22
N LEU A 85 9.39 24.82 0.61
CA LEU A 85 10.39 24.59 -0.44
C LEU A 85 10.05 25.34 -1.71
N HIS A 86 8.81 25.24 -2.16
CA HIS A 86 8.30 26.02 -3.29
C HIS A 86 6.77 26.13 -3.24
N PRO A 87 6.19 27.32 -3.41
CA PRO A 87 4.74 27.54 -3.30
C PRO A 87 3.88 26.71 -4.24
N SER A 88 4.40 26.33 -5.41
CA SER A 88 3.67 25.55 -6.42
C SER A 88 3.62 24.04 -6.11
N LEU A 89 4.50 23.50 -5.25
CA LEU A 89 4.55 22.05 -4.98
C LEU A 89 3.24 21.46 -4.47
N PRO A 90 2.55 22.04 -3.47
CA PRO A 90 1.26 21.54 -3.05
C PRO A 90 0.23 21.53 -4.16
N PHE A 91 0.21 22.57 -4.99
CA PHE A 91 -0.73 22.68 -6.12
C PHE A 91 -0.47 21.59 -7.18
N ILE A 92 0.80 21.37 -7.53
CA ILE A 92 1.19 20.29 -8.45
C ILE A 92 0.77 18.92 -7.91
N ILE A 93 1.01 18.67 -6.61
CA ILE A 93 0.61 17.42 -5.96
C ILE A 93 -0.91 17.24 -5.99
N ILE A 94 -1.68 18.31 -5.73
CA ILE A 94 -3.15 18.25 -5.79
C ILE A 94 -3.61 17.90 -7.21
N ILE A 95 -3.09 18.55 -8.24
CA ILE A 95 -3.46 18.26 -9.63
C ILE A 95 -3.11 16.81 -9.98
N ILE A 96 -1.89 16.36 -9.68
CA ILE A 96 -1.45 14.99 -9.93
C ILE A 96 -2.36 13.99 -9.19
N THR A 97 -2.65 14.26 -7.92
CA THR A 97 -3.50 13.37 -7.11
C THR A 97 -4.93 13.30 -7.65
N LEU A 98 -5.50 14.42 -8.09
CA LEU A 98 -6.84 14.45 -8.68
C LEU A 98 -6.90 13.68 -9.99
N LEU A 99 -5.94 13.90 -10.89
CA LEU A 99 -5.90 13.23 -12.18
C LEU A 99 -5.64 11.72 -12.03
N PHE A 100 -4.52 11.36 -11.44
CA PHE A 100 -4.14 9.95 -11.31
C PHE A 100 -5.00 9.21 -10.30
N GLY A 101 -5.45 9.86 -9.22
CA GLY A 101 -6.38 9.27 -8.25
C GLY A 101 -7.72 8.92 -8.87
N HIS A 102 -8.22 9.73 -9.83
CA HIS A 102 -9.45 9.42 -10.55
C HIS A 102 -9.29 8.18 -11.45
N PHE A 103 -8.22 8.12 -12.23
CA PHE A 103 -7.93 6.93 -13.05
C PHE A 103 -7.75 5.68 -12.22
N TYR A 104 -6.94 5.77 -11.16
CA TYR A 104 -6.69 4.65 -10.25
C TYR A 104 -7.97 4.20 -9.53
N GLY A 105 -8.77 5.13 -9.01
CA GLY A 105 -10.05 4.83 -8.39
C GLY A 105 -11.02 4.14 -9.35
N SER A 106 -11.13 4.61 -10.58
CA SER A 106 -11.98 4.01 -11.61
C SER A 106 -11.57 2.58 -11.95
N TYR A 107 -10.26 2.33 -12.07
CA TYR A 107 -9.73 1.00 -12.30
C TYR A 107 -10.04 0.04 -11.15
N MET A 108 -9.85 0.48 -9.90
CA MET A 108 -10.18 -0.31 -8.70
C MET A 108 -11.66 -0.67 -8.62
N VAL A 109 -12.53 0.30 -8.83
CA VAL A 109 -13.98 0.11 -8.80
C VAL A 109 -14.43 -0.87 -9.90
N LYS A 110 -13.85 -0.76 -11.09
CA LYS A 110 -14.10 -1.71 -12.18
C LYS A 110 -13.65 -3.12 -11.81
N GLY A 111 -12.44 -3.28 -11.25
CA GLY A 111 -11.89 -4.56 -10.83
C GLY A 111 -12.78 -5.26 -9.79
N VAL A 112 -13.32 -4.51 -8.82
CA VAL A 112 -14.29 -5.04 -7.85
C VAL A 112 -15.56 -5.54 -8.55
N GLY A 113 -16.11 -4.77 -9.50
CA GLY A 113 -17.29 -5.15 -10.26
C GLY A 113 -17.09 -6.43 -11.07
N GLU A 114 -15.98 -6.55 -11.79
CA GLU A 114 -15.62 -7.73 -12.57
C GLU A 114 -15.42 -8.96 -11.67
N SER A 115 -14.77 -8.79 -10.52
CA SER A 115 -14.58 -9.87 -9.54
C SER A 115 -15.89 -10.37 -8.98
N CYS A 116 -16.85 -9.49 -8.68
CA CYS A 116 -18.17 -9.88 -8.19
C CYS A 116 -18.95 -10.67 -9.24
N VAL A 117 -18.93 -10.26 -10.51
CA VAL A 117 -19.58 -11.02 -11.58
C VAL A 117 -18.99 -12.42 -11.72
N LYS A 118 -17.66 -12.54 -11.65
CA LYS A 118 -16.98 -13.85 -11.69
C LYS A 118 -17.32 -14.73 -10.48
N LEU A 119 -17.44 -14.12 -9.29
CA LEU A 119 -17.70 -14.82 -8.04
C LEU A 119 -19.16 -15.31 -7.93
N PHE A 120 -20.11 -14.43 -8.27
CA PHE A 120 -21.54 -14.69 -8.08
C PHE A 120 -22.22 -15.25 -9.33
N GLY A 121 -21.62 -15.11 -10.52
CA GLY A 121 -22.15 -15.63 -11.78
C GLY A 121 -23.34 -14.87 -12.37
N PHE A 122 -23.69 -13.67 -11.83
CA PHE A 122 -24.82 -12.86 -12.31
C PHE A 122 -24.54 -11.35 -12.26
N GLY A 123 -25.35 -10.61 -13.00
CA GLY A 123 -25.28 -9.14 -13.07
C GLY A 123 -24.24 -8.63 -14.05
N TYR A 124 -24.10 -7.32 -14.11
CA TYR A 124 -23.09 -6.63 -14.92
C TYR A 124 -22.02 -6.00 -14.00
N PRO A 125 -20.76 -5.88 -14.45
CA PRO A 125 -19.68 -5.29 -13.64
C PRO A 125 -20.02 -3.90 -13.08
N TRP A 126 -20.66 -3.04 -13.88
CA TRP A 126 -21.02 -1.68 -13.47
C TRP A 126 -22.05 -1.66 -12.33
N GLN A 127 -22.97 -2.62 -12.27
CA GLN A 127 -23.99 -2.70 -11.20
C GLN A 127 -23.32 -3.01 -9.87
N TRP A 128 -22.43 -3.99 -9.84
CA TRP A 128 -21.63 -4.34 -8.67
C TRP A 128 -20.70 -3.21 -8.25
N SER A 129 -20.09 -2.52 -9.23
CA SER A 129 -19.26 -1.34 -8.97
C SER A 129 -20.04 -0.23 -8.26
N ILE A 130 -21.22 0.14 -8.77
CA ILE A 130 -22.07 1.15 -8.14
C ILE A 130 -22.52 0.71 -6.75
N PHE A 131 -22.92 -0.55 -6.58
CA PHE A 131 -23.34 -1.10 -5.29
C PHE A 131 -22.26 -0.91 -4.23
N TRP A 132 -21.02 -1.28 -4.52
CA TRP A 132 -19.93 -1.14 -3.57
C TRP A 132 -19.50 0.31 -3.33
N VAL A 133 -19.56 1.16 -4.35
CA VAL A 133 -19.30 2.60 -4.18
C VAL A 133 -20.34 3.25 -3.27
N VAL A 134 -21.61 2.89 -3.41
CA VAL A 134 -22.69 3.39 -2.53
C VAL A 134 -22.47 2.94 -1.10
N ILE A 135 -22.13 1.66 -0.87
CA ILE A 135 -21.82 1.15 0.46
C ILE A 135 -20.63 1.91 1.06
N ALA A 136 -19.54 2.07 0.31
CA ALA A 136 -18.36 2.81 0.77
C ALA A 136 -18.71 4.26 1.13
N ALA A 137 -19.50 4.93 0.28
CA ALA A 137 -19.98 6.29 0.54
C ALA A 137 -20.80 6.36 1.85
N ILE A 138 -21.75 5.46 2.05
CA ILE A 138 -22.57 5.41 3.28
C ILE A 138 -21.67 5.24 4.52
N ILE A 139 -20.69 4.37 4.44
CA ILE A 139 -19.75 4.12 5.55
C ILE A 139 -18.94 5.38 5.87
N ILE A 140 -18.45 6.07 4.84
CA ILE A 140 -17.63 7.28 4.99
C ILE A 140 -18.47 8.43 5.57
N PHE A 141 -19.67 8.68 5.01
CA PHE A 141 -20.55 9.77 5.47
C PHE A 141 -21.08 9.58 6.90
N ARG A 142 -21.22 8.34 7.36
CA ARG A 142 -21.66 8.07 8.74
C ARG A 142 -20.55 8.19 9.78
N GLY A 143 -19.34 8.58 9.39
CA GLY A 143 -18.22 8.81 10.32
C GLY A 143 -17.80 7.57 11.11
N ILE A 144 -18.01 6.37 10.59
CA ILE A 144 -17.75 5.10 11.25
C ILE A 144 -16.26 4.70 11.12
N LEU A 145 -15.36 5.69 11.13
CA LEU A 145 -13.91 5.48 10.89
C LEU A 145 -13.29 4.39 11.80
N LYS A 146 -13.67 4.34 13.08
CA LYS A 146 -13.17 3.31 14.01
C LYS A 146 -13.63 1.89 13.63
N ARG A 147 -14.83 1.74 13.06
CA ARG A 147 -15.32 0.44 12.59
C ARG A 147 -14.66 0.01 11.28
N ILE A 148 -14.32 0.99 10.43
CA ILE A 148 -13.55 0.75 9.20
C ILE A 148 -12.20 0.14 9.53
N GLU A 149 -11.51 0.62 10.56
CA GLU A 149 -10.23 0.06 11.01
C GLU A 149 -10.35 -1.45 11.29
N ILE A 150 -11.38 -1.87 12.00
CA ILE A 150 -11.62 -3.30 12.30
C ILE A 150 -11.92 -4.09 11.02
N ILE A 151 -12.72 -3.55 10.12
CA ILE A 151 -13.03 -4.19 8.83
C ILE A 151 -11.74 -4.36 8.03
N PHE A 152 -10.89 -3.36 7.99
CA PHE A 152 -9.59 -3.43 7.31
C PHE A 152 -8.67 -4.49 7.92
N TYR A 153 -8.60 -4.62 9.24
CA TYR A 153 -7.85 -5.69 9.88
C TYR A 153 -8.36 -7.08 9.46
N ILE A 154 -9.67 -7.27 9.45
CA ILE A 154 -10.28 -8.55 9.03
C ILE A 154 -9.95 -8.84 7.57
N LEU A 155 -10.12 -7.86 6.69
CA LEU A 155 -9.82 -8.02 5.26
C LEU A 155 -8.34 -8.29 5.01
N LEU A 156 -7.43 -7.64 5.75
CA LEU A 156 -5.99 -7.90 5.66
C LEU A 156 -5.66 -9.34 6.06
N ILE A 157 -6.19 -9.79 7.18
CA ILE A 157 -5.97 -11.16 7.65
C ILE A 157 -6.51 -12.17 6.61
N LEU A 158 -7.70 -11.95 6.08
CA LEU A 158 -8.29 -12.82 5.05
C LEU A 158 -7.44 -12.83 3.78
N LEU A 159 -7.04 -11.67 3.27
CA LEU A 159 -6.22 -11.55 2.07
C LEU A 159 -4.84 -12.20 2.28
N SER A 160 -4.15 -11.86 3.37
CA SER A 160 -2.83 -12.40 3.67
C SER A 160 -2.89 -13.92 3.89
N SER A 161 -3.88 -14.42 4.62
CA SER A 161 -4.04 -15.86 4.83
C SER A 161 -4.36 -16.61 3.53
N SER A 162 -5.18 -16.01 2.64
CA SER A 162 -5.48 -16.57 1.32
C SER A 162 -4.22 -16.65 0.45
N LEU A 163 -3.45 -15.56 0.35
CA LEU A 163 -2.21 -15.53 -0.44
C LEU A 163 -1.15 -16.51 0.10
N ILE A 164 -0.97 -16.56 1.43
CA ILE A 164 -0.05 -17.51 2.08
C ILE A 164 -0.51 -18.95 1.83
N SER A 165 -1.81 -19.24 1.95
CA SER A 165 -2.35 -20.58 1.69
C SER A 165 -2.12 -21.00 0.25
N ILE A 166 -2.33 -20.11 -0.72
CA ILE A 166 -2.05 -20.39 -2.14
C ILE A 166 -0.55 -20.61 -2.34
N ALA A 167 0.31 -19.78 -1.76
CA ALA A 167 1.75 -19.95 -1.87
C ALA A 167 2.24 -21.28 -1.29
N LEU A 168 1.71 -21.68 -0.13
CA LEU A 168 2.03 -22.98 0.48
C LEU A 168 1.49 -24.15 -0.33
N TRP A 169 0.30 -24.00 -0.91
CA TRP A 169 -0.31 -25.04 -1.76
C TRP A 169 0.47 -25.27 -3.06
N THR A 170 0.90 -24.20 -3.70
CA THR A 170 1.67 -24.28 -4.95
C THR A 170 3.10 -24.78 -4.74
N GLY A 171 3.63 -24.72 -3.50
CA GLY A 171 4.95 -25.22 -3.16
C GLY A 171 6.05 -24.49 -3.95
N PRO A 172 6.34 -23.23 -3.68
CA PRO A 172 7.32 -22.46 -4.44
C PRO A 172 8.68 -23.15 -4.35
N ASP A 173 9.38 -23.25 -5.49
CA ASP A 173 10.72 -23.78 -5.53
C ASP A 173 11.70 -22.76 -4.93
N PRO A 174 12.36 -23.07 -3.80
CA PRO A 174 13.18 -22.09 -3.07
C PRO A 174 14.42 -21.64 -3.85
N ILE A 175 14.97 -22.51 -4.71
CA ILE A 175 16.19 -22.21 -5.46
C ILE A 175 15.93 -21.17 -6.56
N PRO A 176 14.96 -21.34 -7.49
CA PRO A 176 14.60 -20.32 -8.46
C PRO A 176 14.12 -19.01 -7.82
N LEU A 177 13.39 -19.11 -6.68
CA LEU A 177 12.93 -17.92 -5.96
C LEU A 177 14.11 -17.10 -5.41
N ALA A 178 15.06 -17.74 -4.74
CA ALA A 178 16.26 -17.07 -4.23
C ALA A 178 17.12 -16.49 -5.38
N LYS A 179 17.26 -17.24 -6.46
CA LYS A 179 17.93 -16.77 -7.67
C LYS A 179 17.24 -15.53 -8.24
N GLY A 180 15.91 -15.56 -8.39
CA GLY A 180 15.13 -14.44 -8.91
C GLY A 180 15.24 -13.15 -8.09
N ILE A 181 15.52 -13.24 -6.78
CA ILE A 181 15.75 -12.06 -5.93
C ILE A 181 17.18 -11.50 -6.14
N LEU A 182 18.17 -12.35 -6.41
CA LEU A 182 19.59 -11.99 -6.36
C LEU A 182 20.20 -11.68 -7.73
N THR A 183 19.65 -12.17 -8.84
CA THR A 183 20.32 -12.12 -10.15
C THR A 183 20.06 -10.84 -10.94
N PHE A 184 19.05 -10.05 -10.62
CA PHE A 184 18.70 -8.83 -11.37
C PHE A 184 18.55 -9.05 -12.90
N ASP A 185 18.12 -10.23 -13.30
CA ASP A 185 17.97 -10.57 -14.71
C ASP A 185 16.78 -9.84 -15.32
N ILE A 186 16.97 -9.34 -16.53
CA ILE A 186 15.90 -8.80 -17.36
C ILE A 186 15.64 -9.82 -18.45
N PRO A 187 14.55 -10.59 -18.36
CA PRO A 187 14.25 -11.63 -19.34
C PRO A 187 13.84 -11.03 -20.69
N ASP A 188 13.98 -11.82 -21.73
CA ASP A 188 13.43 -11.48 -23.03
C ASP A 188 11.90 -11.32 -22.96
N ASN A 189 11.35 -10.54 -23.89
CA ASN A 189 9.92 -10.26 -23.94
C ASN A 189 9.13 -11.53 -24.32
N SER A 190 8.68 -12.27 -23.32
CA SER A 190 7.96 -13.54 -23.48
C SER A 190 6.46 -13.45 -23.23
N GLY A 191 5.93 -12.29 -22.86
CA GLY A 191 4.51 -12.09 -22.53
C GLY A 191 3.85 -10.99 -23.38
N SER A 192 2.56 -10.78 -23.13
CA SER A 192 1.78 -9.68 -23.75
C SER A 192 2.33 -8.29 -23.41
N TYR A 193 3.12 -8.18 -22.36
CA TYR A 193 3.77 -6.94 -21.90
C TYR A 193 5.27 -7.17 -21.81
N GLY A 194 6.07 -6.28 -22.36
CA GLY A 194 7.53 -6.35 -22.30
C GLY A 194 8.06 -6.33 -20.86
N ALA A 195 9.14 -7.05 -20.60
CA ALA A 195 9.72 -7.20 -19.27
C ALA A 195 10.02 -5.84 -18.59
N LEU A 196 10.56 -4.89 -19.32
CA LEU A 196 10.83 -3.53 -18.82
C LEU A 196 9.57 -2.79 -18.38
N LEU A 197 8.45 -2.97 -19.10
CA LEU A 197 7.17 -2.36 -18.72
C LEU A 197 6.67 -2.98 -17.40
N VAL A 198 6.74 -4.29 -17.26
CA VAL A 198 6.34 -4.98 -16.03
C VAL A 198 7.23 -4.59 -14.85
N ILE A 199 8.54 -4.51 -15.03
CA ILE A 199 9.49 -4.06 -14.01
C ILE A 199 9.18 -2.62 -13.57
N THR A 200 8.98 -1.72 -14.51
CA THR A 200 8.68 -0.31 -14.19
C THR A 200 7.31 -0.16 -13.54
N SER A 201 6.32 -0.97 -13.92
CA SER A 201 5.01 -1.02 -13.27
C SER A 201 5.14 -1.49 -11.83
N LEU A 202 5.82 -2.61 -11.56
CA LEU A 202 6.06 -3.13 -10.21
C LEU A 202 6.76 -2.10 -9.31
N ILE A 203 7.86 -1.51 -9.79
CA ILE A 203 8.61 -0.52 -9.01
C ILE A 203 7.80 0.76 -8.80
N GLY A 204 7.09 1.22 -9.83
CA GLY A 204 6.28 2.43 -9.78
C GLY A 204 5.05 2.29 -8.89
N ALA A 205 4.28 1.21 -9.05
CA ALA A 205 3.08 0.96 -8.26
C ALA A 205 3.41 0.76 -6.78
N VAL A 206 4.42 -0.06 -6.49
CA VAL A 206 4.82 -0.37 -5.12
C VAL A 206 5.63 0.76 -4.50
N GLY A 207 6.73 1.20 -5.14
CA GLY A 207 7.67 2.17 -4.57
C GLY A 207 7.18 3.62 -4.64
N GLY A 208 6.56 4.03 -5.75
CA GLY A 208 6.20 5.41 -6.06
C GLY A 208 4.77 5.84 -5.76
N SER A 209 3.97 5.01 -5.10
CA SER A 209 2.55 5.30 -4.87
C SER A 209 2.31 6.63 -4.13
N ILE A 210 1.40 7.46 -4.65
CA ILE A 210 0.95 8.71 -4.00
C ILE A 210 0.31 8.41 -2.64
N SER A 211 -0.28 7.23 -2.44
CA SER A 211 -0.85 6.81 -1.15
C SER A 211 0.17 6.82 0.00
N ASN A 212 1.46 6.74 -0.30
CA ASN A 212 2.53 6.89 0.69
C ASN A 212 2.45 8.23 1.46
N LEU A 213 1.94 9.28 0.82
CA LEU A 213 1.74 10.60 1.44
C LEU A 213 0.63 10.62 2.50
N LEU A 214 -0.17 9.56 2.61
CA LEU A 214 -1.21 9.42 3.64
C LEU A 214 -0.65 8.95 4.99
N TYR A 215 0.49 8.28 5.00
CA TYR A 215 1.06 7.71 6.22
C TYR A 215 1.28 8.73 7.36
N PRO A 216 1.76 9.96 7.11
CA PRO A 216 1.86 11.00 8.14
C PRO A 216 0.55 11.29 8.86
N TYR A 217 -0.56 11.25 8.15
CA TYR A 217 -1.89 11.49 8.74
C TYR A 217 -2.31 10.35 9.66
N PHE A 218 -2.01 9.10 9.30
CA PHE A 218 -2.32 7.94 10.14
C PHE A 218 -1.49 7.94 11.43
N ILE A 219 -0.21 8.29 11.37
CA ILE A 219 0.61 8.40 12.58
C ILE A 219 0.15 9.55 13.49
N GLN A 220 -0.30 10.66 12.93
CA GLN A 220 -0.90 11.76 13.70
C GLN A 220 -2.22 11.35 14.37
N GLN A 221 -3.11 10.65 13.65
CA GLN A 221 -4.36 10.13 14.20
C GLN A 221 -4.13 9.16 15.35
N LYS A 222 -3.04 8.37 15.29
CA LYS A 222 -2.62 7.49 16.38
C LYS A 222 -2.11 8.23 17.61
N GLY A 223 -1.86 9.54 17.49
CA GLY A 223 -1.29 10.38 18.54
C GLY A 223 0.24 10.35 18.60
N TRP A 224 0.89 9.91 17.54
CA TRP A 224 2.35 9.95 17.41
C TRP A 224 2.77 11.30 16.83
N ASN A 225 3.06 12.26 17.69
CA ASN A 225 3.31 13.66 17.31
C ASN A 225 4.69 14.17 17.75
N SER A 226 5.63 13.30 18.07
CA SER A 226 6.95 13.71 18.53
C SER A 226 8.04 12.70 18.16
N PRO A 227 9.33 13.09 18.20
CA PRO A 227 10.46 12.19 17.90
C PRO A 227 10.50 10.93 18.75
N LYS A 228 9.92 10.94 19.95
CA LYS A 228 9.85 9.76 20.86
C LYS A 228 9.17 8.55 20.22
N TYR A 229 8.28 8.78 19.26
CA TYR A 229 7.56 7.71 18.56
C TYR A 229 8.32 7.14 17.35
N ARG A 230 9.50 7.68 17.02
CA ARG A 230 10.24 7.26 15.83
C ARG A 230 10.56 5.77 15.82
N LYS A 231 10.94 5.22 16.96
CA LYS A 231 11.29 3.79 17.08
C LYS A 231 10.09 2.88 16.80
N ILE A 232 8.95 3.17 17.43
CA ILE A 232 7.74 2.38 17.21
C ILE A 232 7.22 2.54 15.78
N GLN A 233 7.31 3.75 15.22
CA GLN A 233 6.92 4.02 13.85
C GLN A 233 7.74 3.20 12.85
N LEU A 234 9.05 3.04 13.06
CA LEU A 234 9.90 2.19 12.20
C LEU A 234 9.48 0.72 12.25
N TYR A 235 9.21 0.18 13.45
CA TYR A 235 8.74 -1.20 13.57
C TYR A 235 7.35 -1.40 12.95
N ASP A 236 6.44 -0.46 13.17
CA ASP A 236 5.09 -0.47 12.60
C ASP A 236 5.14 -0.42 11.07
N LEU A 237 5.98 0.45 10.52
CA LEU A 237 6.18 0.55 9.07
C LEU A 237 6.84 -0.71 8.50
N ALA A 238 7.87 -1.24 9.16
CA ALA A 238 8.53 -2.47 8.73
C ALA A 238 7.55 -3.64 8.68
N PHE A 239 6.74 -3.79 9.74
CA PHE A 239 5.71 -4.84 9.80
C PHE A 239 4.64 -4.69 8.71
N GLY A 240 4.26 -3.46 8.37
CA GLY A 240 3.28 -3.20 7.31
C GLY A 240 3.86 -3.28 5.89
N THR A 241 5.20 -3.27 5.73
CA THR A 241 5.86 -3.27 4.42
C THR A 241 6.32 -4.67 4.00
N ILE A 242 6.67 -5.52 4.97
CA ILE A 242 7.08 -6.92 4.78
C ILE A 242 5.86 -7.83 4.71
#